data_e1e20811d5170baa2c8705a43aee66c6
#
_entry.id   e1e20811d5170baa2c8705a43aee66c6
#
_cell.length_a   1.000
_cell.length_b   1.000
_cell.length_c   1.000
_cell.angle_alpha   90.00
_cell.angle_beta   90.00
_cell.angle_gamma   90.00
#
_symmetry.space_group_name_H-M   'P 1'
#
loop_
_entity.id
_entity.type
_entity.pdbx_description
1 polymer ?
#
loop_
_entity_poly.entity_id
_entity_poly.type
_entity_poly.pdbx_seq_one_letter_code
_entity_poly.pdbx_strand_id
1 'polypeptide(L)'
;QPIGQIAQSMTEIQKMAAAGARVFEFLDAEDEVPVENSETIVVKEGNVVFDHVKFGYVEDQIIIKNFTSDVKKGEMIAIVGPTGAGKTTMVELLMRFYDINGGKISIDGSDITSLSREELRSYFTMVLQDTWLFRGTIMENIRYGRLDATDEEVIEAAKAAHIHHFIKTLPGGYDMELNEEASNISQGQKQLLTIARAILANKPILILDEATSSVDTRTEVLIQKAMNKLMEGRTTFVIAHRLSTIRNADKILVLKDGDIIEQGNHNE
;
A
#
# COMPACT_ATOMS: atom_id res chain seq x y z
N GLN A 1 4.53 53.89 -21.35
CA GLN A 1 5.44 52.82 -20.94
C GLN A 1 5.56 52.63 -19.40
N PRO A 2 5.69 53.69 -18.54
CA PRO A 2 5.84 53.47 -17.09
C PRO A 2 4.63 52.81 -16.42
N ILE A 3 3.41 53.12 -16.86
CA ILE A 3 2.17 52.53 -16.29
C ILE A 3 2.08 51.03 -16.55
N GLY A 4 2.51 50.57 -17.72
CA GLY A 4 2.56 49.14 -18.04
C GLY A 4 3.57 48.37 -17.17
N GLN A 5 4.73 48.99 -16.89
CA GLN A 5 5.74 48.40 -15.99
C GLN A 5 5.24 48.32 -14.55
N ILE A 6 4.52 49.32 -14.06
CA ILE A 6 3.92 49.31 -12.72
C ILE A 6 2.87 48.20 -12.64
N ALA A 7 1.99 48.07 -13.62
CA ALA A 7 0.98 47.01 -13.66
C ALA A 7 1.61 45.59 -13.67
N GLN A 8 2.70 45.42 -14.43
CA GLN A 8 3.44 44.14 -14.45
C GLN A 8 4.11 43.87 -13.11
N SER A 9 4.75 44.83 -12.47
CA SER A 9 5.36 44.69 -11.15
C SER A 9 4.32 44.39 -10.08
N MET A 10 3.12 44.99 -10.13
CA MET A 10 2.01 44.63 -9.22
C MET A 10 1.57 43.19 -9.39
N THR A 11 1.49 42.71 -10.64
CA THR A 11 1.14 41.31 -10.91
C THR A 11 2.20 40.33 -10.37
N GLU A 12 3.48 40.68 -10.49
CA GLU A 12 4.57 39.88 -9.95
C GLU A 12 4.54 39.84 -8.41
N ILE A 13 4.30 40.99 -7.78
CA ILE A 13 4.15 41.03 -6.31
C ILE A 13 2.96 40.17 -5.84
N GLN A 14 1.83 40.24 -6.55
CA GLN A 14 0.67 39.35 -6.20
C GLN A 14 1.01 37.87 -6.34
N LYS A 15 1.73 37.47 -7.40
CA LYS A 15 2.19 36.07 -7.57
C LYS A 15 3.15 35.68 -6.46
N MET A 16 4.09 36.53 -6.10
CA MET A 16 5.02 36.28 -4.99
C MET A 16 4.30 36.16 -3.65
N ALA A 17 3.32 37.02 -3.38
CA ALA A 17 2.50 36.95 -2.16
C ALA A 17 1.69 35.66 -2.09
N ALA A 18 1.07 35.25 -3.22
CA ALA A 18 0.32 33.99 -3.28
C ALA A 18 1.22 32.77 -3.12
N ALA A 19 2.43 32.77 -3.72
CA ALA A 19 3.40 31.71 -3.53
C ALA A 19 3.92 31.66 -2.08
N GLY A 20 4.22 32.83 -1.50
CA GLY A 20 4.62 32.94 -0.09
C GLY A 20 3.54 32.42 0.87
N ALA A 21 2.29 32.78 0.64
CA ALA A 21 1.18 32.29 1.46
C ALA A 21 1.10 30.76 1.46
N ARG A 22 1.26 30.10 0.31
CA ARG A 22 1.28 28.62 0.22
C ARG A 22 2.47 27.99 0.95
N VAL A 23 3.64 28.63 0.91
CA VAL A 23 4.82 28.16 1.63
C VAL A 23 4.60 28.27 3.14
N PHE A 24 4.05 29.40 3.62
CA PHE A 24 3.75 29.58 5.05
C PHE A 24 2.63 28.66 5.49
N GLU A 25 1.57 28.45 4.72
CA GLU A 25 0.52 27.47 5.01
C GLU A 25 1.10 26.07 5.21
N PHE A 26 2.09 25.66 4.41
CA PHE A 26 2.78 24.39 4.58
C PHE A 26 3.68 24.36 5.84
N LEU A 27 4.40 25.47 6.11
CA LEU A 27 5.30 25.56 7.28
C LEU A 27 4.55 25.66 8.61
N ASP A 28 3.36 26.26 8.58
CA ASP A 28 2.49 26.43 9.74
C ASP A 28 1.51 25.26 9.93
N ALA A 29 1.56 24.23 9.03
CA ALA A 29 0.77 23.02 9.19
C ALA A 29 1.12 22.34 10.50
N GLU A 30 0.10 21.87 11.20
CA GLU A 30 0.28 21.16 12.46
C GLU A 30 1.09 19.88 12.24
N ASP A 31 2.10 19.68 13.08
CA ASP A 31 2.88 18.46 13.10
C ASP A 31 2.02 17.27 13.57
N GLU A 32 2.36 16.08 13.10
CA GLU A 32 1.74 14.85 13.60
C GLU A 32 1.97 14.69 15.08
N VAL A 33 0.86 14.61 15.86
CA VAL A 33 0.95 14.44 17.30
C VAL A 33 1.48 13.02 17.61
N PRO A 34 2.64 12.89 18.28
CA PRO A 34 3.13 11.60 18.72
C PRO A 34 2.14 10.94 19.70
N VAL A 35 1.97 9.64 19.60
CA VAL A 35 1.17 8.89 20.57
C VAL A 35 1.97 8.86 21.89
N GLU A 36 1.53 9.63 22.89
CA GLU A 36 2.09 9.60 24.23
C GLU A 36 1.83 8.22 24.85
N ASN A 37 2.90 7.54 25.30
CA ASN A 37 2.84 6.18 25.87
C ASN A 37 2.31 5.13 24.84
N SER A 38 2.85 5.13 23.61
CA SER A 38 2.56 4.05 22.65
C SER A 38 2.81 2.69 23.29
N GLU A 39 1.81 1.83 23.23
CA GLU A 39 1.97 0.43 23.64
C GLU A 39 2.87 -0.27 22.62
N THR A 40 3.90 -0.95 23.08
CA THR A 40 4.64 -1.88 22.21
C THR A 40 3.91 -3.21 22.23
N ILE A 41 3.26 -3.54 21.13
CA ILE A 41 2.62 -4.86 20.96
C ILE A 41 3.44 -5.68 19.98
N VAL A 42 3.41 -6.99 20.17
CA VAL A 42 3.97 -7.93 19.19
C VAL A 42 2.81 -8.50 18.39
N VAL A 43 2.58 -7.97 17.18
CA VAL A 43 1.63 -8.58 16.23
C VAL A 43 2.20 -9.91 15.80
N LYS A 44 1.60 -11.01 16.28
CA LYS A 44 2.05 -12.39 16.01
C LYS A 44 1.21 -13.08 14.96
N GLU A 45 -0.06 -12.77 14.95
CA GLU A 45 -1.04 -13.50 14.16
C GLU A 45 -1.57 -12.68 12.98
N GLY A 46 -1.80 -11.38 13.17
CA GLY A 46 -2.34 -10.51 12.14
C GLY A 46 -3.86 -10.65 11.98
N ASN A 47 -4.57 -10.95 13.09
CA ASN A 47 -6.03 -10.85 13.11
C ASN A 47 -6.43 -9.37 13.06
N VAL A 48 -7.40 -9.00 12.24
CA VAL A 48 -7.85 -7.62 12.10
C VAL A 48 -9.35 -7.55 12.32
N VAL A 49 -9.78 -6.65 13.21
CA VAL A 49 -11.21 -6.42 13.48
C VAL A 49 -11.55 -4.97 13.19
N PHE A 50 -12.54 -4.77 12.36
CA PHE A 50 -13.21 -3.50 12.14
C PHE A 50 -14.53 -3.52 12.89
N ASP A 51 -14.74 -2.62 13.82
CA ASP A 51 -15.93 -2.55 14.65
C ASP A 51 -16.63 -1.20 14.47
N HIS A 52 -17.75 -1.20 13.72
CA HIS A 52 -18.58 -0.04 13.44
C HIS A 52 -17.81 1.20 12.96
N VAL A 53 -16.81 0.98 12.11
CA VAL A 53 -15.92 2.04 11.63
C VAL A 53 -16.71 3.07 10.81
N LYS A 54 -16.50 4.34 11.15
CA LYS A 54 -17.04 5.51 10.44
C LYS A 54 -15.92 6.44 10.05
N PHE A 55 -15.97 6.96 8.83
CA PHE A 55 -14.96 7.88 8.34
C PHE A 55 -15.46 8.80 7.23
N GLY A 56 -14.98 10.02 7.24
CA GLY A 56 -15.09 11.00 6.15
C GLY A 56 -13.87 11.92 6.17
N TYR A 57 -13.38 12.33 5.01
CA TYR A 57 -12.22 13.24 4.89
C TYR A 57 -12.56 14.66 5.37
N VAL A 58 -13.84 15.02 5.37
CA VAL A 58 -14.39 16.27 5.93
C VAL A 58 -15.59 15.93 6.81
N GLU A 59 -15.80 16.72 7.86
CA GLU A 59 -16.78 16.44 8.91
C GLU A 59 -18.20 16.14 8.41
N ASP A 60 -18.62 16.82 7.34
CA ASP A 60 -19.98 16.72 6.79
C ASP A 60 -20.13 15.66 5.66
N GLN A 61 -19.05 14.97 5.27
CA GLN A 61 -19.07 13.99 4.19
C GLN A 61 -18.58 12.62 4.66
N ILE A 62 -19.48 11.85 5.24
CA ILE A 62 -19.20 10.46 5.64
C ILE A 62 -19.07 9.58 4.40
N ILE A 63 -17.90 8.99 4.23
CA ILE A 63 -17.58 8.07 3.13
C ILE A 63 -17.78 6.62 3.58
N ILE A 64 -17.29 6.25 4.77
CA ILE A 64 -17.52 4.95 5.40
C ILE A 64 -18.51 5.16 6.53
N LYS A 65 -19.68 4.49 6.47
CA LYS A 65 -20.80 4.77 7.39
C LYS A 65 -20.84 3.84 8.58
N ASN A 66 -20.64 2.53 8.36
CA ASN A 66 -20.71 1.52 9.41
C ASN A 66 -20.01 0.22 8.96
N PHE A 67 -18.69 0.29 8.83
CA PHE A 67 -17.93 -0.86 8.35
C PHE A 67 -17.60 -1.80 9.51
N THR A 68 -18.09 -3.04 9.45
CA THR A 68 -17.83 -4.08 10.45
C THR A 68 -17.39 -5.37 9.77
N SER A 69 -16.21 -5.88 10.12
CA SER A 69 -15.68 -7.15 9.61
C SER A 69 -14.64 -7.71 10.58
N ASP A 70 -14.66 -9.02 10.75
CA ASP A 70 -13.65 -9.79 11.50
C ASP A 70 -12.84 -10.61 10.50
N VAL A 71 -11.52 -10.41 10.52
CA VAL A 71 -10.56 -11.06 9.62
C VAL A 71 -9.56 -11.83 10.45
N LYS A 72 -9.46 -13.13 10.20
CA LYS A 72 -8.58 -14.03 10.93
C LYS A 72 -7.23 -14.17 10.24
N LYS A 73 -6.25 -14.58 11.02
CA LYS A 73 -4.90 -14.92 10.55
C LYS A 73 -4.92 -15.78 9.30
N GLY A 74 -4.20 -15.33 8.29
CA GLY A 74 -4.01 -16.07 7.05
C GLY A 74 -5.19 -16.06 6.10
N GLU A 75 -6.30 -15.38 6.44
CA GLU A 75 -7.41 -15.18 5.50
C GLU A 75 -7.05 -14.20 4.39
N MET A 76 -7.51 -14.50 3.19
CA MET A 76 -7.49 -13.61 2.05
C MET A 76 -8.84 -12.93 1.88
N ILE A 77 -8.84 -11.60 2.03
CA ILE A 77 -10.04 -10.76 1.95
C ILE A 77 -10.03 -10.01 0.62
N ALA A 78 -10.98 -10.31 -0.24
CA ALA A 78 -11.20 -9.55 -1.48
C ALA A 78 -12.14 -8.37 -1.22
N ILE A 79 -11.66 -7.16 -1.44
CA ILE A 79 -12.47 -5.94 -1.37
C ILE A 79 -12.88 -5.57 -2.78
N VAL A 80 -14.18 -5.61 -3.05
CA VAL A 80 -14.76 -5.35 -4.37
C VAL A 80 -15.82 -4.26 -4.32
N GLY A 81 -16.06 -3.59 -5.43
CA GLY A 81 -17.06 -2.52 -5.53
C GLY A 81 -16.73 -1.53 -6.65
N PRO A 82 -17.66 -0.67 -7.03
CA PRO A 82 -17.44 0.35 -8.05
C PRO A 82 -16.36 1.37 -7.61
N THR A 83 -15.89 2.17 -8.57
CA THR A 83 -15.01 3.31 -8.27
C THR A 83 -15.73 4.26 -7.31
N GLY A 84 -15.02 4.75 -6.29
CA GLY A 84 -15.60 5.60 -5.25
C GLY A 84 -16.36 4.86 -4.13
N ALA A 85 -16.41 3.52 -4.14
CA ALA A 85 -17.09 2.76 -3.08
C ALA A 85 -16.39 2.78 -1.71
N GLY A 86 -15.15 3.32 -1.62
CA GLY A 86 -14.38 3.39 -0.37
C GLY A 86 -13.33 2.28 -0.21
N LYS A 87 -13.01 1.50 -1.26
CA LYS A 87 -12.04 0.39 -1.19
C LYS A 87 -10.64 0.85 -0.75
N THR A 88 -10.09 1.85 -1.41
CA THR A 88 -8.79 2.45 -1.07
C THR A 88 -8.82 3.09 0.30
N THR A 89 -9.90 3.81 0.62
CA THR A 89 -10.10 4.42 1.94
C THR A 89 -10.01 3.40 3.07
N MET A 90 -10.58 2.19 2.91
CA MET A 90 -10.47 1.13 3.90
C MET A 90 -9.02 0.71 4.19
N VAL A 91 -8.21 0.60 3.14
CA VAL A 91 -6.77 0.29 3.26
C VAL A 91 -6.03 1.44 3.96
N GLU A 92 -6.34 2.68 3.58
CA GLU A 92 -5.75 3.88 4.19
C GLU A 92 -6.07 4.00 5.69
N LEU A 93 -7.30 3.64 6.09
CA LEU A 93 -7.71 3.61 7.50
C LEU A 93 -6.99 2.48 8.26
N LEU A 94 -6.85 1.30 7.66
CA LEU A 94 -6.15 0.18 8.27
C LEU A 94 -4.68 0.52 8.56
N MET A 95 -4.03 1.27 7.66
CA MET A 95 -2.66 1.76 7.82
C MET A 95 -2.55 3.07 8.62
N ARG A 96 -3.69 3.58 9.07
CA ARG A 96 -3.80 4.84 9.81
C ARG A 96 -3.13 6.00 9.09
N PHE A 97 -3.41 6.15 7.76
CA PHE A 97 -3.11 7.41 7.06
C PHE A 97 -4.06 8.51 7.50
N TYR A 98 -5.25 8.13 7.95
CA TYR A 98 -6.26 9.00 8.57
C TYR A 98 -6.77 8.34 9.85
N ASP A 99 -7.13 9.14 10.83
CA ASP A 99 -7.82 8.67 12.03
C ASP A 99 -9.34 8.56 11.74
N ILE A 100 -9.98 7.54 12.29
CA ILE A 100 -11.42 7.29 12.08
C ILE A 100 -12.27 8.28 12.88
N ASN A 101 -13.47 8.62 12.37
CA ASN A 101 -14.42 9.49 13.08
C ASN A 101 -15.26 8.73 14.11
N GLY A 102 -15.27 7.38 14.06
CA GLY A 102 -16.00 6.56 15.03
C GLY A 102 -15.78 5.08 14.79
N GLY A 103 -16.16 4.28 15.79
CA GLY A 103 -15.88 2.85 15.79
C GLY A 103 -14.46 2.54 16.26
N LYS A 104 -13.96 1.36 15.88
CA LYS A 104 -12.63 0.88 16.29
C LYS A 104 -12.03 -0.01 15.21
N ILE A 105 -10.69 0.08 15.03
CA ILE A 105 -9.90 -0.90 14.28
C ILE A 105 -8.88 -1.49 15.23
N SER A 106 -8.77 -2.81 15.28
CA SER A 106 -7.81 -3.49 16.14
C SER A 106 -7.04 -4.58 15.39
N ILE A 107 -5.78 -4.79 15.79
CA ILE A 107 -4.90 -5.84 15.30
C ILE A 107 -4.47 -6.70 16.49
N ASP A 108 -4.72 -8.01 16.40
CA ASP A 108 -4.50 -8.98 17.50
C ASP A 108 -5.07 -8.48 18.84
N GLY A 109 -6.24 -7.82 18.80
CA GLY A 109 -6.97 -7.30 19.97
C GLY A 109 -6.54 -5.90 20.43
N SER A 110 -5.42 -5.37 19.95
CA SER A 110 -4.94 -4.02 20.30
C SER A 110 -5.51 -2.98 19.34
N ASP A 111 -5.93 -1.85 19.88
CA ASP A 111 -6.40 -0.71 19.10
C ASP A 111 -5.25 -0.11 18.29
N ILE A 112 -5.45 0.13 16.99
CA ILE A 112 -4.42 0.75 16.15
C ILE A 112 -4.06 2.17 16.60
N THR A 113 -4.93 2.84 17.35
CA THR A 113 -4.69 4.19 17.87
C THR A 113 -3.76 4.21 19.08
N SER A 114 -3.60 3.07 19.78
CA SER A 114 -2.65 2.94 20.89
C SER A 114 -1.20 2.75 20.45
N LEU A 115 -0.99 2.47 19.14
CA LEU A 115 0.33 2.29 18.53
C LEU A 115 0.82 3.59 17.90
N SER A 116 2.14 3.78 17.84
CA SER A 116 2.68 4.77 16.92
C SER A 116 2.40 4.37 15.48
N ARG A 117 2.26 5.37 14.58
CA ARG A 117 2.04 5.06 13.14
C ARG A 117 3.21 4.28 12.53
N GLU A 118 4.43 4.55 12.98
CA GLU A 118 5.63 3.81 12.54
C GLU A 118 5.55 2.34 12.96
N GLU A 119 5.25 2.06 14.23
CA GLU A 119 5.10 0.70 14.73
C GLU A 119 3.96 -0.02 14.02
N LEU A 120 2.77 0.59 13.94
CA LEU A 120 1.63 0.02 13.22
C LEU A 120 2.02 -0.37 11.79
N ARG A 121 2.60 0.55 11.03
CA ARG A 121 2.99 0.32 9.62
C ARG A 121 4.10 -0.71 9.48
N SER A 122 4.90 -0.95 10.51
CA SER A 122 5.92 -1.99 10.51
C SER A 122 5.37 -3.40 10.37
N TYR A 123 4.08 -3.63 10.66
CA TYR A 123 3.40 -4.91 10.53
C TYR A 123 2.83 -5.17 9.14
N PHE A 124 2.87 -4.18 8.26
CA PHE A 124 2.31 -4.27 6.92
C PHE A 124 3.39 -4.38 5.86
N THR A 125 3.03 -5.02 4.76
CA THR A 125 3.69 -4.86 3.49
C THR A 125 2.67 -4.57 2.40
N MET A 126 3.04 -3.79 1.40
CA MET A 126 2.15 -3.38 0.32
C MET A 126 2.75 -3.71 -1.03
N VAL A 127 1.91 -4.22 -1.93
CA VAL A 127 2.22 -4.30 -3.37
C VAL A 127 1.14 -3.50 -4.09
N LEU A 128 1.53 -2.32 -4.54
CA LEU A 128 0.65 -1.38 -5.21
C LEU A 128 0.65 -1.61 -6.73
N GLN A 129 -0.38 -1.09 -7.39
CA GLN A 129 -0.47 -1.06 -8.85
C GLN A 129 0.74 -0.35 -9.47
N ASP A 130 1.04 0.85 -8.97
CA ASP A 130 2.20 1.63 -9.42
C ASP A 130 3.45 1.10 -8.73
N THR A 131 4.23 0.37 -9.50
CA THR A 131 5.50 -0.19 -9.02
C THR A 131 6.54 0.90 -8.91
N TRP A 132 6.95 1.24 -7.69
CA TRP A 132 8.02 2.19 -7.46
C TRP A 132 9.34 1.49 -7.17
N LEU A 133 10.36 1.82 -7.96
CA LEU A 133 11.75 1.42 -7.79
C LEU A 133 12.61 2.68 -7.81
N PHE A 134 13.59 2.76 -6.92
CA PHE A 134 14.50 3.90 -6.86
C PHE A 134 15.74 3.65 -7.72
N ARG A 135 16.44 4.74 -8.07
CA ARG A 135 17.73 4.68 -8.72
C ARG A 135 18.74 4.02 -7.79
N GLY A 136 19.28 2.88 -8.20
CA GLY A 136 20.23 2.05 -7.45
C GLY A 136 20.28 0.66 -8.03
N THR A 137 21.02 -0.24 -7.41
CA THR A 137 21.15 -1.61 -7.88
C THR A 137 19.86 -2.41 -7.67
N ILE A 138 19.71 -3.51 -8.42
CA ILE A 138 18.61 -4.46 -8.21
C ILE A 138 18.69 -5.04 -6.80
N MET A 139 19.88 -5.35 -6.31
CA MET A 139 20.14 -5.84 -4.95
C MET A 139 19.57 -4.87 -3.91
N GLU A 140 19.90 -3.58 -4.00
CA GLU A 140 19.42 -2.54 -3.07
C GLU A 140 17.92 -2.38 -3.15
N ASN A 141 17.35 -2.40 -4.35
CA ASN A 141 15.91 -2.28 -4.54
C ASN A 141 15.13 -3.42 -3.87
N ILE A 142 15.61 -4.66 -3.89
CA ILE A 142 14.98 -5.78 -3.19
C ILE A 142 15.25 -5.66 -1.68
N ARG A 143 16.50 -5.34 -1.27
CA ARG A 143 16.91 -5.19 0.14
C ARG A 143 16.15 -4.07 0.86
N TYR A 144 15.57 -3.12 0.13
CA TYR A 144 14.71 -2.08 0.71
C TYR A 144 13.52 -2.65 1.52
N GLY A 145 13.09 -3.88 1.26
CA GLY A 145 12.10 -4.58 2.07
C GLY A 145 12.57 -4.89 3.50
N ARG A 146 13.88 -5.12 3.68
CA ARG A 146 14.54 -5.33 4.98
C ARG A 146 16.02 -4.99 4.84
N LEU A 147 16.42 -3.84 5.37
CA LEU A 147 17.73 -3.23 5.14
C LEU A 147 18.92 -4.04 5.70
N ASP A 148 18.67 -4.82 6.76
CA ASP A 148 19.65 -5.70 7.41
C ASP A 148 19.76 -7.10 6.76
N ALA A 149 19.02 -7.36 5.67
CA ALA A 149 19.04 -8.64 4.98
C ALA A 149 20.39 -8.91 4.31
N THR A 150 20.87 -10.16 4.39
CA THR A 150 22.07 -10.60 3.68
C THR A 150 21.82 -10.74 2.17
N ASP A 151 22.89 -10.82 1.38
CA ASP A 151 22.78 -11.03 -0.07
C ASP A 151 22.07 -12.35 -0.39
N GLU A 152 22.32 -13.39 0.40
CA GLU A 152 21.69 -14.70 0.25
C GLU A 152 20.19 -14.61 0.47
N GLU A 153 19.73 -13.88 1.49
CA GLU A 153 18.30 -13.67 1.76
C GLU A 153 17.61 -12.90 0.62
N VAL A 154 18.29 -11.89 0.07
CA VAL A 154 17.79 -11.14 -1.10
C VAL A 154 17.67 -12.06 -2.31
N ILE A 155 18.66 -12.92 -2.55
CA ILE A 155 18.66 -13.89 -3.65
C ILE A 155 17.51 -14.90 -3.46
N GLU A 156 17.29 -15.42 -2.25
CA GLU A 156 16.18 -16.33 -1.96
C GLU A 156 14.81 -15.67 -2.17
N ALA A 157 14.65 -14.42 -1.76
CA ALA A 157 13.43 -13.65 -2.05
C ALA A 157 13.22 -13.46 -3.57
N ALA A 158 14.25 -13.19 -4.32
CA ALA A 158 14.19 -13.10 -5.79
C ALA A 158 13.85 -14.44 -6.46
N LYS A 159 14.34 -15.57 -5.93
CA LYS A 159 13.95 -16.91 -6.38
C LYS A 159 12.47 -17.18 -6.11
N ALA A 160 12.00 -16.88 -4.90
CA ALA A 160 10.60 -17.02 -4.51
C ALA A 160 9.66 -16.16 -5.37
N ALA A 161 10.11 -14.98 -5.78
CA ALA A 161 9.40 -14.10 -6.71
C ALA A 161 9.57 -14.49 -8.20
N HIS A 162 10.25 -15.58 -8.52
CA HIS A 162 10.52 -16.04 -9.89
C HIS A 162 11.27 -15.04 -10.80
N ILE A 163 12.02 -14.08 -10.22
CA ILE A 163 12.77 -13.06 -10.97
C ILE A 163 14.28 -13.36 -11.04
N HIS A 164 14.81 -14.25 -10.18
CA HIS A 164 16.23 -14.56 -10.07
C HIS A 164 16.87 -14.92 -11.41
N HIS A 165 16.23 -15.79 -12.21
CA HIS A 165 16.77 -16.21 -13.51
C HIS A 165 16.92 -15.01 -14.45
N PHE A 166 15.93 -14.14 -14.53
CA PHE A 166 16.00 -12.92 -15.33
C PHE A 166 17.16 -12.02 -14.87
N ILE A 167 17.29 -11.76 -13.56
CA ILE A 167 18.38 -10.94 -13.01
C ILE A 167 19.75 -11.49 -13.46
N LYS A 168 19.94 -12.80 -13.44
CA LYS A 168 21.18 -13.43 -13.89
C LYS A 168 21.50 -13.30 -15.39
N THR A 169 20.50 -12.95 -16.21
CA THR A 169 20.71 -12.67 -17.64
C THR A 169 21.13 -11.23 -17.92
N LEU A 170 21.01 -10.35 -16.92
CA LEU A 170 21.35 -8.95 -17.08
C LEU A 170 22.86 -8.70 -16.97
N PRO A 171 23.39 -7.72 -17.69
CA PRO A 171 24.76 -7.24 -17.49
C PRO A 171 24.94 -6.76 -16.04
N GLY A 172 25.84 -7.36 -15.28
CA GLY A 172 26.02 -7.06 -13.86
C GLY A 172 25.09 -7.79 -12.90
N GLY A 173 24.06 -8.49 -13.38
CA GLY A 173 23.16 -9.27 -12.52
C GLY A 173 22.48 -8.43 -11.44
N TYR A 174 22.69 -8.78 -10.17
CA TYR A 174 22.14 -8.04 -9.03
C TYR A 174 22.74 -6.65 -8.83
N ASP A 175 23.95 -6.40 -9.35
CA ASP A 175 24.63 -5.10 -9.27
C ASP A 175 24.25 -4.17 -10.43
N MET A 176 23.37 -4.62 -11.33
CA MET A 176 22.84 -3.77 -12.39
C MET A 176 22.09 -2.58 -11.79
N GLU A 177 22.47 -1.36 -12.19
CA GLU A 177 21.79 -0.13 -11.77
C GLU A 177 20.48 0.08 -12.55
N LEU A 178 19.43 0.37 -11.83
CA LEU A 178 18.17 0.88 -12.36
C LEU A 178 18.24 2.41 -12.45
N ASN A 179 17.73 2.97 -13.55
CA ASN A 179 17.60 4.42 -13.68
C ASN A 179 16.42 4.95 -12.85
N GLU A 180 16.24 6.28 -12.77
CA GLU A 180 15.21 6.94 -11.93
C GLU A 180 13.79 6.41 -12.16
N GLU A 181 13.47 6.04 -13.40
CA GLU A 181 12.14 5.53 -13.77
C GLU A 181 12.14 4.00 -13.90
N ALA A 182 13.28 3.35 -13.67
CA ALA A 182 13.50 1.93 -13.95
C ALA A 182 13.04 1.54 -15.38
N SER A 183 13.18 2.47 -16.35
CA SER A 183 12.74 2.28 -17.74
C SER A 183 13.59 1.28 -18.51
N ASN A 184 14.72 0.87 -17.94
CA ASN A 184 15.62 -0.16 -18.48
C ASN A 184 15.17 -1.61 -18.21
N ILE A 185 14.01 -1.79 -17.56
CA ILE A 185 13.33 -3.08 -17.37
C ILE A 185 11.84 -2.98 -17.66
N SER A 186 11.19 -4.10 -18.01
CA SER A 186 9.77 -4.13 -18.34
C SER A 186 8.87 -3.94 -17.10
N GLN A 187 7.61 -3.54 -17.31
CA GLN A 187 6.64 -3.37 -16.22
C GLN A 187 6.43 -4.65 -15.40
N GLY A 188 6.36 -5.82 -16.07
CA GLY A 188 6.24 -7.09 -15.37
C GLY A 188 7.46 -7.44 -14.52
N GLN A 189 8.66 -7.08 -14.98
CA GLN A 189 9.90 -7.24 -14.21
C GLN A 189 9.93 -6.30 -12.99
N LYS A 190 9.50 -5.04 -13.14
CA LYS A 190 9.32 -4.13 -12.01
C LYS A 190 8.38 -4.73 -10.96
N GLN A 191 7.26 -5.28 -11.38
CA GLN A 191 6.28 -5.89 -10.48
C GLN A 191 6.87 -7.11 -9.75
N LEU A 192 7.62 -7.98 -10.42
CA LEU A 192 8.30 -9.11 -9.79
C LEU A 192 9.37 -8.65 -8.78
N LEU A 193 10.09 -7.57 -9.05
CA LEU A 193 11.04 -6.97 -8.09
C LEU A 193 10.34 -6.43 -6.84
N THR A 194 9.20 -5.74 -7.00
CA THR A 194 8.42 -5.27 -5.85
C THR A 194 7.81 -6.41 -5.04
N ILE A 195 7.43 -7.53 -5.68
CA ILE A 195 7.00 -8.74 -4.99
C ILE A 195 8.18 -9.37 -4.23
N ALA A 196 9.38 -9.44 -4.82
CA ALA A 196 10.59 -9.92 -4.13
C ALA A 196 10.90 -9.08 -2.87
N ARG A 197 10.79 -7.74 -2.97
CA ARG A 197 10.89 -6.81 -1.84
C ARG A 197 9.87 -7.14 -0.74
N ALA A 198 8.62 -7.37 -1.12
CA ALA A 198 7.54 -7.72 -0.20
C ALA A 198 7.76 -9.09 0.48
N ILE A 199 8.25 -10.09 -0.25
CA ILE A 199 8.63 -11.40 0.30
C ILE A 199 9.74 -11.26 1.34
N LEU A 200 10.78 -10.46 1.01
CA LEU A 200 11.92 -10.20 1.92
C LEU A 200 11.49 -9.47 3.19
N ALA A 201 10.56 -8.52 3.08
CA ALA A 201 10.01 -7.79 4.22
C ALA A 201 9.34 -8.72 5.25
N ASN A 202 8.71 -9.78 4.80
CA ASN A 202 8.11 -10.86 5.60
C ASN A 202 7.21 -10.37 6.74
N LYS A 203 6.27 -9.48 6.44
CA LYS A 203 5.32 -8.92 7.42
C LYS A 203 4.05 -9.77 7.52
N PRO A 204 3.36 -9.76 8.69
CA PRO A 204 2.17 -10.60 8.93
C PRO A 204 0.94 -10.18 8.12
N ILE A 205 0.80 -8.91 7.78
CA ILE A 205 -0.35 -8.37 7.05
C ILE A 205 0.11 -7.85 5.69
N LEU A 206 -0.60 -8.24 4.65
CA LEU A 206 -0.33 -7.90 3.27
C LEU A 206 -1.48 -7.10 2.66
N ILE A 207 -1.15 -6.04 1.97
CA ILE A 207 -2.09 -5.24 1.20
C ILE A 207 -1.69 -5.33 -0.28
N LEU A 208 -2.64 -5.74 -1.11
CA LEU A 208 -2.47 -5.87 -2.55
C LEU A 208 -3.47 -4.98 -3.28
N ASP A 209 -2.96 -4.14 -4.17
CA ASP A 209 -3.80 -3.44 -5.15
C ASP A 209 -3.61 -4.12 -6.51
N GLU A 210 -4.61 -4.91 -6.91
CA GLU A 210 -4.55 -5.76 -8.09
C GLU A 210 -5.01 -5.00 -9.34
N ALA A 211 -4.20 -4.06 -9.82
CA ALA A 211 -4.47 -3.50 -11.12
C ALA A 211 -3.75 -4.25 -12.22
N THR A 212 -4.45 -4.37 -13.33
CA THR A 212 -3.95 -5.02 -14.53
C THR A 212 -3.08 -4.05 -15.32
N SER A 213 -1.77 -4.14 -15.16
CA SER A 213 -0.85 -3.57 -16.15
C SER A 213 -0.81 -4.45 -17.40
N SER A 214 -0.52 -3.85 -18.55
CA SER A 214 -0.31 -4.56 -19.84
C SER A 214 0.98 -5.37 -19.77
N VAL A 215 0.92 -6.58 -19.25
CA VAL A 215 2.03 -7.52 -19.12
C VAL A 215 1.78 -8.70 -20.06
N ASP A 216 2.84 -9.24 -20.66
CA ASP A 216 2.72 -10.44 -21.48
C ASP A 216 2.26 -11.65 -20.67
N THR A 217 1.59 -12.60 -21.30
CA THR A 217 0.97 -13.76 -20.65
C THR A 217 1.98 -14.63 -19.87
N ARG A 218 3.23 -14.75 -20.34
CA ARG A 218 4.24 -15.55 -19.65
C ARG A 218 4.66 -14.91 -18.35
N THR A 219 4.91 -13.61 -18.37
CA THR A 219 5.26 -12.83 -17.17
C THR A 219 4.07 -12.76 -16.21
N GLU A 220 2.83 -12.66 -16.73
CA GLU A 220 1.63 -12.71 -15.89
C GLU A 220 1.52 -13.99 -15.06
N VAL A 221 1.82 -15.15 -15.66
CA VAL A 221 1.86 -16.44 -14.93
C VAL A 221 2.92 -16.43 -13.81
N LEU A 222 4.08 -15.82 -14.05
CA LEU A 222 5.14 -15.70 -13.02
C LEU A 222 4.70 -14.77 -11.89
N ILE A 223 4.10 -13.63 -12.23
CA ILE A 223 3.54 -12.69 -11.24
C ILE A 223 2.51 -13.39 -10.37
N GLN A 224 1.57 -14.15 -10.97
CA GLN A 224 0.55 -14.86 -10.20
C GLN A 224 1.16 -15.90 -9.24
N LYS A 225 2.18 -16.65 -9.69
CA LYS A 225 2.90 -17.59 -8.82
C LYS A 225 3.61 -16.89 -7.67
N ALA A 226 4.27 -15.78 -7.96
CA ALA A 226 4.97 -14.97 -6.96
C ALA A 226 3.99 -14.36 -5.94
N MET A 227 2.84 -13.89 -6.40
CA MET A 227 1.75 -13.37 -5.54
C MET A 227 1.19 -14.48 -4.64
N ASN A 228 0.91 -15.66 -5.17
CA ASN A 228 0.44 -16.79 -4.37
C ASN A 228 1.46 -17.14 -3.27
N LYS A 229 2.77 -17.16 -3.63
CA LYS A 229 3.83 -17.39 -2.66
C LYS A 229 3.93 -16.29 -1.61
N LEU A 230 3.72 -15.03 -2.00
CA LEU A 230 3.71 -13.89 -1.08
C LEU A 230 2.54 -13.98 -0.08
N MET A 231 1.37 -14.45 -0.50
CA MET A 231 0.17 -14.54 0.34
C MET A 231 0.21 -15.70 1.37
N GLU A 232 1.02 -16.73 1.15
CA GLU A 232 1.10 -17.91 2.02
C GLU A 232 1.31 -17.54 3.49
N GLY A 233 0.36 -17.90 4.36
CA GLY A 233 0.42 -17.72 5.81
C GLY A 233 0.26 -16.29 6.31
N ARG A 234 -0.11 -15.35 5.45
CA ARG A 234 -0.32 -13.93 5.79
C ARG A 234 -1.79 -13.55 5.66
N THR A 235 -2.23 -12.69 6.56
CA THR A 235 -3.54 -12.04 6.41
C THR A 235 -3.45 -11.04 5.26
N THR A 236 -4.28 -11.21 4.25
CA THR A 236 -4.14 -10.48 2.99
C THR A 236 -5.40 -9.71 2.65
N PHE A 237 -5.29 -8.41 2.47
CA PHE A 237 -6.34 -7.54 1.93
C PHE A 237 -6.04 -7.25 0.47
N VAL A 238 -6.96 -7.63 -0.43
CA VAL A 238 -6.79 -7.43 -1.87
C VAL A 238 -7.88 -6.51 -2.39
N ILE A 239 -7.49 -5.36 -2.97
CA ILE A 239 -8.40 -4.59 -3.82
C ILE A 239 -8.48 -5.36 -5.13
N ALA A 240 -9.52 -6.19 -5.26
CA ALA A 240 -9.59 -7.18 -6.32
C ALA A 240 -10.23 -6.61 -7.59
N HIS A 241 -9.52 -6.76 -8.70
CA HIS A 241 -9.98 -6.42 -10.05
C HIS A 241 -10.10 -7.66 -10.96
N ARG A 242 -9.59 -8.82 -10.50
CA ARG A 242 -9.63 -10.09 -11.24
C ARG A 242 -10.62 -11.06 -10.62
N LEU A 243 -11.44 -11.68 -11.46
CA LEU A 243 -12.42 -12.66 -11.02
C LEU A 243 -11.77 -13.88 -10.34
N SER A 244 -10.57 -14.29 -10.77
CA SER A 244 -9.81 -15.39 -10.17
C SER A 244 -9.44 -15.11 -8.72
N THR A 245 -9.03 -13.89 -8.39
CA THR A 245 -8.71 -13.46 -7.02
C THR A 245 -9.96 -13.46 -6.14
N ILE A 246 -11.07 -12.91 -6.66
CA ILE A 246 -12.35 -12.89 -5.95
C ILE A 246 -12.82 -14.31 -5.63
N ARG A 247 -12.73 -15.24 -6.59
CA ARG A 247 -13.17 -16.64 -6.39
C ARG A 247 -12.33 -17.40 -5.37
N ASN A 248 -11.07 -17.08 -5.23
CA ASN A 248 -10.13 -17.75 -4.32
C ASN A 248 -10.06 -17.09 -2.94
N ALA A 249 -10.78 -15.97 -2.72
CA ALA A 249 -10.81 -15.29 -1.44
C ALA A 249 -11.60 -16.09 -0.40
N ASP A 250 -11.08 -16.11 0.83
CA ASP A 250 -11.76 -16.72 1.98
C ASP A 250 -12.99 -15.88 2.36
N LYS A 251 -12.88 -14.56 2.18
CA LYS A 251 -13.98 -13.62 2.40
C LYS A 251 -13.98 -12.54 1.32
N ILE A 252 -15.15 -12.26 0.79
CA ILE A 252 -15.40 -11.18 -0.16
C ILE A 252 -16.20 -10.11 0.57
N LEU A 253 -15.75 -8.87 0.50
CA LEU A 253 -16.45 -7.70 1.01
C LEU A 253 -16.90 -6.85 -0.17
N VAL A 254 -18.21 -6.80 -0.41
CA VAL A 254 -18.79 -5.99 -1.49
C VAL A 254 -19.14 -4.63 -0.94
N LEU A 255 -18.40 -3.61 -1.36
CA LEU A 255 -18.60 -2.23 -0.94
C LEU A 255 -19.42 -1.46 -1.97
N LYS A 256 -20.38 -0.68 -1.46
CA LYS A 256 -21.13 0.31 -2.24
C LYS A 256 -21.47 1.50 -1.35
N ASP A 257 -21.17 2.70 -1.85
CA ASP A 257 -21.47 3.97 -1.18
C ASP A 257 -20.99 4.02 0.30
N GLY A 258 -19.82 3.38 0.56
CA GLY A 258 -19.17 3.36 1.87
C GLY A 258 -19.69 2.32 2.86
N ASP A 259 -20.60 1.44 2.44
CA ASP A 259 -21.12 0.36 3.27
C ASP A 259 -20.76 -1.01 2.68
N ILE A 260 -20.64 -2.02 3.55
CA ILE A 260 -20.63 -3.42 3.11
C ILE A 260 -22.08 -3.80 2.81
N ILE A 261 -22.38 -4.07 1.55
CA ILE A 261 -23.72 -4.52 1.12
C ILE A 261 -23.85 -6.04 1.15
N GLU A 262 -22.73 -6.75 0.95
CA GLU A 262 -22.65 -8.21 1.02
C GLU A 262 -21.28 -8.62 1.55
N GLN A 263 -21.23 -9.70 2.32
CA GLN A 263 -19.99 -10.36 2.74
C GLN A 263 -20.21 -11.86 2.82
N GLY A 264 -19.21 -12.62 2.41
CA GLY A 264 -19.24 -14.09 2.40
C GLY A 264 -18.11 -14.64 1.54
N ASN A 265 -18.14 -15.93 1.23
CA ASN A 265 -17.24 -16.53 0.26
C ASN A 265 -17.93 -16.65 -1.11
N HIS A 266 -17.19 -17.09 -2.14
CA HIS A 266 -17.72 -17.19 -3.51
C HIS A 266 -18.91 -18.15 -3.67
N ASN A 267 -19.11 -19.11 -2.75
CA ASN A 267 -20.17 -20.12 -2.83
C ASN A 267 -21.44 -19.72 -2.04
N GLU A 268 -21.37 -18.70 -1.22
CA GLU A 268 -22.49 -18.07 -0.51
C GLU A 268 -23.17 -17.01 -1.34
#